data_5861a0394aade6f1c82037d928b9948a
#
_entry.id   5861a0394aade6f1c82037d928b9948a
#
_cell.length_a   1.000
_cell.length_b   1.000
_cell.length_c   1.000
_cell.angle_alpha   90.00
_cell.angle_beta   90.00
_cell.angle_gamma   90.00
#
_symmetry.space_group_name_H-M   'P 1'
#
loop_
_entity.id
_entity.type
_entity.pdbx_description
1 polymer ?
#
loop_
_entity_poly.entity_id
_entity_poly.type
_entity_poly.pdbx_seq_one_letter_code
_entity_poly.pdbx_strand_id
1 'polypeptide(L)'
;MSEADLVIRGDVVTPDRVIADGYVAVSGETIESVGEGTPPAAAEVQDCRGSWIIPGVVDGQTHAASQLNQEGLGRASRAAAAGGVTVMVDMPYDDPKAIASREEFERKADE
;
A
#
# COMPACT_ATOMS: atom_id res chain seq x y z
N MET A 1 23.15 15.49 6.96
CA MET A 1 21.82 14.95 6.56
C MET A 1 21.85 13.48 6.91
N SER A 2 20.82 12.96 7.54
CA SER A 2 20.72 11.53 7.82
C SER A 2 20.62 10.77 6.49
N GLU A 3 21.21 9.61 6.42
CA GLU A 3 21.08 8.68 5.31
C GLU A 3 19.65 8.15 5.30
N ALA A 4 19.02 8.10 4.13
CA ALA A 4 17.70 7.49 4.01
C ALA A 4 17.82 5.95 4.16
N ASP A 5 16.75 5.29 4.58
CA ASP A 5 16.76 3.83 4.64
C ASP A 5 16.65 3.21 3.25
N LEU A 6 15.83 3.81 2.39
CA LEU A 6 15.56 3.33 1.04
C LEU A 6 15.42 4.50 0.07
N VAL A 7 16.01 4.37 -1.11
CA VAL A 7 15.72 5.20 -2.27
C VAL A 7 15.18 4.30 -3.39
N ILE A 8 14.04 4.68 -3.97
CA ILE A 8 13.47 4.02 -5.14
C ILE A 8 13.64 4.98 -6.33
N ARG A 9 14.22 4.50 -7.44
CA ARG A 9 14.43 5.29 -8.67
C ARG A 9 13.52 4.83 -9.79
N GLY A 10 12.88 5.76 -10.50
CA GLY A 10 11.99 5.51 -11.64
C GLY A 10 11.22 6.75 -12.04
N ASP A 11 10.20 6.60 -12.87
CA ASP A 11 9.32 7.70 -13.24
C ASP A 11 8.26 7.91 -12.14
N VAL A 12 8.46 8.93 -11.30
CA VAL A 12 7.61 9.18 -10.14
C VAL A 12 6.37 9.94 -10.54
N VAL A 13 5.21 9.33 -10.33
CA VAL A 13 3.91 9.94 -10.59
C VAL A 13 3.45 10.73 -9.36
N THR A 14 3.30 12.03 -9.54
CA THR A 14 2.76 12.95 -8.53
C THR A 14 1.39 13.47 -8.96
N PRO A 15 0.63 14.14 -8.10
CA PRO A 15 -0.67 14.73 -8.49
C PRO A 15 -0.58 15.71 -9.66
N ASP A 16 0.55 16.36 -9.83
CA ASP A 16 0.70 17.46 -10.81
C ASP A 16 1.46 17.05 -12.07
N ARG A 17 2.39 16.10 -11.95
CA ARG A 17 3.26 15.71 -13.07
C ARG A 17 3.91 14.34 -12.86
N VAL A 18 4.48 13.80 -13.93
CA VAL A 18 5.44 12.69 -13.85
C VAL A 18 6.85 13.25 -13.80
N ILE A 19 7.62 12.86 -12.79
CA ILE A 19 9.04 13.19 -12.65
C ILE A 19 9.83 12.06 -13.32
N ALA A 20 10.27 12.28 -14.54
CA ALA A 20 11.07 11.30 -15.28
C ALA A 20 12.45 11.10 -14.62
N ASP A 21 12.89 9.84 -14.52
CA ASP A 21 14.13 9.44 -13.82
C ASP A 21 14.23 10.07 -12.41
N GLY A 22 13.08 10.13 -11.72
CA GLY A 22 12.98 10.67 -10.40
C GLY A 22 13.35 9.68 -9.30
N TYR A 23 13.15 10.10 -8.06
CA TYR A 23 13.36 9.26 -6.90
C TYR A 23 12.33 9.53 -5.80
N VAL A 24 12.12 8.51 -4.97
CA VAL A 24 11.42 8.58 -3.69
C VAL A 24 12.40 8.12 -2.62
N ALA A 25 12.67 8.95 -1.62
CA ALA A 25 13.49 8.60 -0.46
C ALA A 25 12.61 8.38 0.76
N VAL A 26 12.88 7.29 1.48
CA VAL A 26 12.09 6.83 2.63
C VAL A 26 13.00 6.66 3.84
N SER A 27 12.52 7.11 5.01
CA SER A 27 13.14 6.87 6.31
C SER A 27 12.08 6.37 7.27
N GLY A 28 12.28 5.16 7.82
CA GLY A 28 11.27 4.47 8.61
C GLY A 28 9.98 4.25 7.82
N GLU A 29 8.89 4.81 8.31
CA GLU A 29 7.56 4.71 7.70
C GLU A 29 7.15 5.98 6.92
N THR A 30 8.12 6.88 6.65
CA THR A 30 7.82 8.19 6.07
C THR A 30 8.57 8.41 4.76
N ILE A 31 7.86 8.94 3.76
CA ILE A 31 8.49 9.50 2.57
C ILE A 31 9.15 10.83 2.97
N GLU A 32 10.48 10.88 2.94
CA GLU A 32 11.26 12.04 3.33
C GLU A 32 11.38 13.06 2.22
N SER A 33 11.56 12.58 0.98
CA SER A 33 11.62 13.44 -0.20
C SER A 33 11.24 12.71 -1.48
N VAL A 34 10.75 13.50 -2.43
CA VAL A 34 10.49 13.11 -3.81
C VAL A 34 11.16 14.15 -4.70
N GLY A 35 11.92 13.72 -5.69
CA GLY A 35 12.65 14.67 -6.53
C GLY A 35 13.22 14.08 -7.80
N GLU A 36 14.00 14.91 -8.48
CA GLU A 36 14.74 14.57 -9.70
C GLU A 36 16.24 14.75 -9.48
N GLY A 37 17.04 14.15 -10.36
CA GLY A 37 18.51 14.27 -10.31
C GLY A 37 19.14 13.30 -9.32
N THR A 38 20.09 13.78 -8.51
CA THR A 38 20.83 12.95 -7.57
C THR A 38 20.05 12.74 -6.29
N PRO A 39 19.64 11.50 -5.97
CA PRO A 39 18.96 11.21 -4.70
C PRO A 39 19.91 11.38 -3.50
N PRO A 40 19.37 11.49 -2.28
CA PRO A 40 20.16 11.41 -1.07
C PRO A 40 20.87 10.05 -0.96
N ALA A 41 21.92 9.97 -0.13
CA ALA A 41 22.50 8.69 0.24
C ALA A 41 21.46 7.84 0.97
N ALA A 42 21.47 6.54 0.73
CA ALA A 42 20.54 5.59 1.34
C ALA A 42 21.22 4.26 1.63
N ALA A 43 20.74 3.56 2.67
CA ALA A 43 21.19 2.21 3.00
C ALA A 43 20.87 1.21 1.89
N GLU A 44 19.72 1.39 1.23
CA GLU A 44 19.27 0.58 0.09
C GLU A 44 18.84 1.45 -1.07
N VAL A 45 19.18 1.05 -2.29
CA VAL A 45 18.70 1.71 -3.53
C VAL A 45 18.04 0.68 -4.41
N GLN A 46 16.76 0.89 -4.69
CA GLN A 46 15.99 0.08 -5.63
C GLN A 46 15.88 0.78 -6.98
N ASP A 47 16.52 0.23 -8.00
CA ASP A 47 16.48 0.76 -9.36
C ASP A 47 15.30 0.21 -10.13
N CYS A 48 14.27 1.04 -10.29
CA CYS A 48 13.06 0.76 -11.05
C CYS A 48 12.95 1.65 -12.30
N ARG A 49 14.08 2.14 -12.84
CA ARG A 49 14.07 3.00 -14.03
C ARG A 49 13.43 2.28 -15.22
N GLY A 50 12.59 3.01 -15.96
CA GLY A 50 11.71 2.45 -16.99
C GLY A 50 10.36 1.95 -16.48
N SER A 51 10.10 2.07 -15.17
CA SER A 51 8.81 1.78 -14.54
C SER A 51 8.27 3.02 -13.83
N TRP A 52 6.97 3.07 -13.68
CA TRP A 52 6.32 4.10 -12.90
C TRP A 52 6.35 3.76 -11.42
N ILE A 53 6.68 4.76 -10.61
CA ILE A 53 6.53 4.74 -9.16
C ILE A 53 5.26 5.50 -8.83
N ILE A 54 4.28 4.79 -8.29
CA ILE A 54 2.99 5.34 -7.89
C ILE A 54 2.77 5.10 -6.40
N PRO A 55 1.93 5.90 -5.73
CA PRO A 55 1.46 5.57 -4.39
C PRO A 55 0.78 4.20 -4.35
N GLY A 56 0.85 3.52 -3.23
CA GLY A 56 0.07 2.30 -3.02
C GLY A 56 -1.41 2.55 -3.24
N VAL A 57 -2.08 1.59 -3.87
CA VAL A 57 -3.50 1.71 -4.19
C VAL A 57 -4.34 1.63 -2.91
N VAL A 58 -5.31 2.52 -2.80
CA VAL A 58 -6.36 2.45 -1.78
C VAL A 58 -7.61 1.86 -2.43
N ASP A 59 -7.99 0.66 -1.99
CA ASP A 59 -9.24 0.02 -2.41
C ASP A 59 -10.35 0.43 -1.44
N GLY A 60 -11.21 1.34 -1.90
CA GLY A 60 -12.29 1.93 -1.09
C GLY A 60 -13.50 1.03 -0.88
N GLN A 61 -13.55 -0.15 -1.49
CA GLN A 61 -14.68 -1.07 -1.34
C GLN A 61 -14.28 -2.51 -1.69
N THR A 62 -14.20 -3.35 -0.67
CA THR A 62 -13.98 -4.79 -0.83
C THR A 62 -15.06 -5.61 -0.11
N HIS A 63 -15.18 -6.87 -0.50
CA HIS A 63 -16.03 -7.87 0.13
C HIS A 63 -15.22 -9.15 0.34
N ALA A 64 -14.18 -9.07 1.15
CA ALA A 64 -13.21 -10.15 1.30
C ALA A 64 -13.71 -11.31 2.18
N ALA A 65 -14.52 -11.01 3.18
CA ALA A 65 -14.99 -11.99 4.16
C ALA A 65 -16.46 -11.77 4.56
N SER A 66 -17.27 -11.19 3.67
CA SER A 66 -18.68 -10.89 3.95
C SER A 66 -19.62 -12.07 3.79
N GLN A 67 -19.20 -13.15 3.13
CA GLN A 67 -20.01 -14.35 2.88
C GLN A 67 -19.20 -15.62 3.14
N LEU A 68 -19.90 -16.70 3.52
CA LEU A 68 -19.31 -17.98 3.91
C LEU A 68 -18.37 -18.63 2.86
N ASN A 69 -18.52 -18.28 1.59
CA ASN A 69 -17.74 -18.87 0.49
C ASN A 69 -16.64 -17.95 -0.04
N GLN A 70 -16.39 -16.82 0.62
CA GLN A 70 -15.31 -15.92 0.25
C GLN A 70 -13.98 -16.37 0.84
N GLU A 71 -12.90 -15.82 0.31
CA GLU A 71 -11.55 -16.26 0.63
C GLU A 71 -11.05 -15.87 2.02
N GLY A 72 -11.72 -14.94 2.69
CA GLY A 72 -11.34 -14.39 3.99
C GLY A 72 -10.32 -13.26 3.92
N LEU A 73 -10.25 -12.46 4.97
CA LEU A 73 -9.39 -11.26 5.04
C LEU A 73 -7.92 -11.59 4.87
N GLY A 74 -7.45 -12.69 5.46
CA GLY A 74 -6.04 -13.06 5.41
C GLY A 74 -5.55 -13.42 4.00
N ARG A 75 -6.37 -14.01 3.14
CA ARG A 75 -6.00 -14.29 1.75
C ARG A 75 -6.17 -13.06 0.88
N ALA A 76 -7.30 -12.37 1.03
CA ALA A 76 -7.60 -11.16 0.28
C ALA A 76 -6.53 -10.08 0.50
N SER A 77 -6.10 -9.86 1.75
CA SER A 77 -5.06 -8.88 2.06
C SER A 77 -3.70 -9.22 1.45
N ARG A 78 -3.31 -10.50 1.41
CA ARG A 78 -2.08 -10.92 0.73
C ARG A 78 -2.17 -10.73 -0.78
N ALA A 79 -3.31 -11.05 -1.39
CA ALA A 79 -3.55 -10.84 -2.82
C ALA A 79 -3.53 -9.34 -3.15
N ALA A 80 -4.17 -8.52 -2.33
CA ALA A 80 -4.17 -7.07 -2.43
C ALA A 80 -2.75 -6.50 -2.36
N ALA A 81 -1.96 -6.90 -1.36
CA ALA A 81 -0.57 -6.49 -1.22
C ALA A 81 0.28 -6.89 -2.44
N ALA A 82 0.12 -8.10 -2.94
CA ALA A 82 0.79 -8.57 -4.16
C ALA A 82 0.41 -7.76 -5.40
N GLY A 83 -0.80 -7.18 -5.42
CA GLY A 83 -1.29 -6.28 -6.46
C GLY A 83 -0.95 -4.81 -6.25
N GLY A 84 -0.22 -4.46 -5.18
CA GLY A 84 0.15 -3.07 -4.87
C GLY A 84 -0.91 -2.28 -4.11
N VAL A 85 -1.92 -2.95 -3.57
CA VAL A 85 -2.92 -2.33 -2.69
C VAL A 85 -2.36 -2.25 -1.27
N THR A 86 -2.31 -1.06 -0.70
CA THR A 86 -1.77 -0.80 0.64
C THR A 86 -2.83 -0.53 1.70
N VAL A 87 -4.04 -0.18 1.27
CA VAL A 87 -5.20 0.03 2.14
C VAL A 87 -6.43 -0.61 1.51
N MET A 88 -7.16 -1.36 2.30
CA MET A 88 -8.45 -1.95 1.91
C MET A 88 -9.53 -1.48 2.88
N VAL A 89 -10.69 -1.11 2.33
CA VAL A 89 -11.89 -0.85 3.13
C VAL A 89 -12.87 -1.99 2.88
N ASP A 90 -12.95 -2.92 3.82
CA ASP A 90 -13.88 -4.04 3.71
C ASP A 90 -15.27 -3.62 4.17
N MET A 91 -16.29 -3.98 3.38
CA MET A 91 -17.67 -3.62 3.68
C MET A 91 -18.19 -4.51 4.81
N PRO A 92 -18.81 -3.93 5.85
CA PRO A 92 -19.31 -4.69 7.02
C PRO A 92 -20.68 -5.34 6.73
N TYR A 93 -20.79 -5.96 5.58
CA TYR A 93 -22.02 -6.62 5.11
C TYR A 93 -21.85 -8.13 5.20
N ASP A 94 -21.79 -8.64 6.43
CA ASP A 94 -21.56 -10.05 6.68
C ASP A 94 -22.89 -10.83 6.73
N ASP A 95 -22.94 -11.95 6.01
CA ASP A 95 -24.03 -12.89 6.02
C ASP A 95 -23.53 -14.24 6.59
N PRO A 96 -24.24 -14.86 7.56
CA PRO A 96 -25.58 -14.53 8.04
C PRO A 96 -25.63 -13.48 9.16
N LYS A 97 -24.51 -12.97 9.63
CA LYS A 97 -24.49 -12.08 10.80
C LYS A 97 -23.66 -10.83 10.55
N ALA A 98 -24.34 -9.69 10.44
CA ALA A 98 -23.70 -8.40 10.30
C ALA A 98 -22.84 -8.06 11.52
N ILE A 99 -21.76 -7.29 11.29
CA ILE A 99 -20.89 -6.79 12.35
C ILE A 99 -21.61 -5.65 13.08
N ALA A 100 -22.22 -5.96 14.19
CA ALA A 100 -22.99 -5.03 15.00
C ALA A 100 -22.46 -4.88 16.43
N SER A 101 -21.38 -5.59 16.77
CA SER A 101 -20.76 -5.54 18.09
C SER A 101 -19.23 -5.57 17.99
N ARG A 102 -18.58 -5.19 19.08
CA ARG A 102 -17.12 -5.29 19.20
C ARG A 102 -16.62 -6.72 19.07
N GLU A 103 -17.32 -7.67 19.67
CA GLU A 103 -16.97 -9.09 19.61
C GLU A 103 -16.99 -9.62 18.16
N GLU A 104 -17.99 -9.22 17.38
CA GLU A 104 -18.08 -9.59 15.97
C GLU A 104 -16.99 -8.97 15.13
N PHE A 105 -16.63 -7.73 15.43
CA PHE A 105 -15.49 -7.06 14.78
C PHE A 105 -14.15 -7.76 15.08
N GLU A 106 -13.89 -8.07 16.36
CA GLU A 106 -12.67 -8.76 16.79
C GLU A 106 -12.57 -10.15 16.15
N ARG A 107 -13.66 -10.89 16.10
CA ARG A 107 -13.71 -12.18 15.39
C ARG A 107 -13.34 -12.06 13.92
N LYS A 108 -13.87 -11.05 13.22
CA LYS A 108 -13.57 -10.84 11.80
C LYS A 108 -12.13 -10.37 11.59
N ALA A 109 -11.58 -9.60 12.50
CA ALA A 109 -10.21 -9.12 12.41
C ALA A 109 -9.16 -10.25 12.57
N ASP A 110 -9.57 -11.36 13.21
CA ASP A 110 -8.73 -12.54 13.43
C ASP A 110 -8.79 -13.57 12.27
N GLU A 111 -9.62 -13.36 11.25
CA GLU A 111 -9.73 -14.19 10.03
C GLU A 111 -8.59 -13.92 9.04
#